data_f30d28c9b528a5352769d910e1ec0d06
#
_entry.id   f30d28c9b528a5352769d910e1ec0d06
#
_cell.length_a   1.000
_cell.length_b   1.000
_cell.length_c   1.000
_cell.angle_alpha   90.00
_cell.angle_beta   90.00
_cell.angle_gamma   90.00
#
_symmetry.space_group_name_H-M   'P 1'
#
loop_
_entity.id
_entity.type
_entity.pdbx_description
1 polymer ?
#
loop_
_entity_poly.entity_id
_entity_poly.type
_entity_poly.pdbx_seq_one_letter_code
_entity_poly.pdbx_strand_id
1 'polypeptide(L)'
;MEKNNLNEMRKALLEAASLLQKSAKVGQGVDEAADMLMKDAIYTTTSGAFAQREHLDTQIGDITKRNTPFLDRVPKVAANGKTHEWDMVTALGSNDTAVGECGTPLENDATITRYSAQIKTYATSVKVCDLAQWAASDYFDLMNLHLEKGMRKILQDVEKKIYYGNHDGSTPNDFTGLYKLIADYAGAENTINASGNAISQTYVDNAIQVIVDKGGSPTHMFMGAKDLRDFAALWANKVVYNDPSAGMTFGYNVARFMSFAGPIEIVLDPFLTASNSPNTPNTDIFIVTMDEIALAQTEPMYRLPVYRALDLAETQTVVWNIVLELRVPQWTVCVKNLG
;
A
#
# COMPACT_ATOMS: atom_id res chain seq x y z
N MET A 1 -96.17 -43.17 -6.35
CA MET A 1 -94.74 -43.49 -6.03
C MET A 1 -93.74 -42.70 -6.84
N GLU A 2 -94.04 -42.25 -8.05
CA GLU A 2 -93.03 -41.48 -8.87
C GLU A 2 -92.72 -40.06 -8.42
N LYS A 3 -93.66 -39.31 -7.81
CA LYS A 3 -93.39 -37.94 -7.37
C LYS A 3 -92.42 -37.85 -6.20
N ASN A 4 -92.38 -38.86 -5.32
CA ASN A 4 -91.44 -38.89 -4.23
C ASN A 4 -89.99 -39.16 -4.68
N ASN A 5 -89.83 -39.99 -5.70
CA ASN A 5 -88.52 -40.33 -6.26
C ASN A 5 -87.92 -39.13 -6.98
N LEU A 6 -88.73 -38.31 -7.62
CA LEU A 6 -88.31 -37.13 -8.32
C LEU A 6 -87.78 -36.02 -7.33
N ASN A 7 -88.47 -35.93 -6.17
CA ASN A 7 -88.05 -34.98 -5.14
C ASN A 7 -86.79 -35.42 -4.41
N GLU A 8 -86.61 -36.68 -4.19
CA GLU A 8 -85.40 -37.27 -3.64
C GLU A 8 -84.17 -37.08 -4.59
N MET A 9 -84.40 -37.32 -5.88
CA MET A 9 -83.36 -37.05 -6.90
C MET A 9 -83.00 -35.56 -7.00
N ARG A 10 -84.03 -34.68 -6.95
CA ARG A 10 -83.74 -33.22 -6.91
C ARG A 10 -82.93 -32.80 -5.66
N LYS A 11 -83.26 -33.39 -4.51
CA LYS A 11 -82.52 -33.13 -3.29
C LYS A 11 -81.06 -33.61 -3.37
N ALA A 12 -80.88 -34.82 -3.89
CA ALA A 12 -79.50 -35.34 -4.08
C ALA A 12 -78.71 -34.54 -5.11
N LEU A 13 -79.36 -34.04 -6.21
CA LEU A 13 -78.69 -33.14 -7.15
C LEU A 13 -78.34 -31.79 -6.55
N LEU A 14 -79.18 -31.20 -5.68
CA LEU A 14 -78.89 -29.96 -5.00
C LEU A 14 -77.75 -30.12 -3.97
N GLU A 15 -77.72 -31.24 -3.26
CA GLU A 15 -76.63 -31.57 -2.35
C GLU A 15 -75.29 -31.77 -3.10
N ALA A 16 -75.31 -32.49 -4.21
CA ALA A 16 -74.16 -32.68 -5.08
C ALA A 16 -73.66 -31.34 -5.65
N ALA A 17 -74.61 -30.47 -6.11
CA ALA A 17 -74.26 -29.13 -6.58
C ALA A 17 -73.66 -28.26 -5.48
N SER A 18 -74.19 -28.36 -4.25
CA SER A 18 -73.61 -27.62 -3.10
C SER A 18 -72.25 -28.15 -2.71
N LEU A 19 -72.01 -29.45 -2.84
CA LEU A 19 -70.69 -30.05 -2.59
C LEU A 19 -69.69 -29.65 -3.67
N LEU A 20 -70.12 -29.60 -4.94
CA LEU A 20 -69.27 -29.08 -6.03
C LEU A 20 -68.96 -27.62 -5.89
N GLN A 21 -69.89 -26.78 -5.41
CA GLN A 21 -69.63 -25.38 -5.12
C GLN A 21 -68.65 -25.20 -3.90
N LYS A 22 -68.78 -26.08 -2.89
CA LYS A 22 -67.83 -26.09 -1.78
C LYS A 22 -66.45 -26.54 -2.20
N SER A 23 -66.37 -27.58 -3.07
CA SER A 23 -65.08 -28.04 -3.60
C SER A 23 -64.44 -26.98 -4.52
N ALA A 24 -65.24 -26.27 -5.33
CA ALA A 24 -64.74 -25.16 -6.15
C ALA A 24 -64.24 -23.98 -5.27
N LYS A 25 -64.94 -23.65 -4.20
CA LYS A 25 -64.48 -22.64 -3.23
C LYS A 25 -63.22 -23.05 -2.47
N VAL A 26 -63.11 -24.37 -2.14
CA VAL A 26 -61.90 -24.90 -1.53
C VAL A 26 -60.73 -24.84 -2.52
N GLY A 27 -61.03 -25.16 -3.81
CA GLY A 27 -60.02 -25.01 -4.87
C GLY A 27 -59.55 -23.56 -5.04
N GLN A 28 -60.48 -22.60 -5.08
CA GLN A 28 -60.10 -21.18 -5.12
C GLN A 28 -59.32 -20.73 -3.90
N GLY A 29 -59.66 -21.20 -2.69
CA GLY A 29 -58.92 -20.90 -1.48
C GLY A 29 -57.52 -21.57 -1.44
N VAL A 30 -57.38 -22.73 -2.08
CA VAL A 30 -56.08 -23.39 -2.27
C VAL A 30 -55.23 -22.65 -3.28
N ASP A 31 -55.85 -22.15 -4.37
CA ASP A 31 -55.12 -21.36 -5.36
C ASP A 31 -54.67 -19.99 -4.79
N GLU A 32 -55.51 -19.31 -4.01
CA GLU A 32 -55.14 -18.08 -3.31
C GLU A 32 -54.05 -18.33 -2.24
N ALA A 33 -54.14 -19.46 -1.52
CA ALA A 33 -53.12 -19.83 -0.54
C ALA A 33 -51.81 -20.23 -1.23
N ALA A 34 -51.91 -20.91 -2.39
CA ALA A 34 -50.75 -21.24 -3.21
C ALA A 34 -50.10 -19.97 -3.79
N ASP A 35 -50.90 -19.02 -4.26
CA ASP A 35 -50.41 -17.71 -4.72
C ASP A 35 -49.76 -16.88 -3.59
N MET A 36 -50.31 -16.91 -2.38
CA MET A 36 -49.69 -16.27 -1.21
C MET A 36 -48.39 -16.96 -0.83
N LEU A 37 -48.36 -18.31 -0.82
CA LEU A 37 -47.15 -19.08 -0.56
C LEU A 37 -46.09 -18.85 -1.63
N MET A 38 -46.49 -18.74 -2.89
CA MET A 38 -45.56 -18.40 -3.98
C MET A 38 -45.04 -16.99 -3.87
N LYS A 39 -45.87 -16.02 -3.48
CA LYS A 39 -45.42 -14.64 -3.19
C LYS A 39 -44.46 -14.59 -2.01
N ASP A 40 -44.82 -15.27 -0.90
CA ASP A 40 -43.93 -15.37 0.25
C ASP A 40 -42.65 -16.14 -0.06
N ALA A 41 -42.72 -17.20 -0.88
CA ALA A 41 -41.55 -17.95 -1.32
C ALA A 41 -40.59 -17.11 -2.20
N ILE A 42 -41.14 -16.16 -2.97
CA ILE A 42 -40.34 -15.24 -3.80
C ILE A 42 -39.69 -14.15 -2.93
N TYR A 43 -40.34 -13.76 -1.83
CA TYR A 43 -39.86 -12.65 -0.97
C TYR A 43 -39.08 -13.11 0.28
N THR A 44 -39.11 -14.40 0.65
CA THR A 44 -38.36 -14.90 1.82
C THR A 44 -37.05 -15.55 1.39
N THR A 45 -35.98 -15.23 2.10
CA THR A 45 -34.65 -15.79 1.87
C THR A 45 -34.55 -17.30 2.08
N THR A 46 -35.57 -17.92 2.69
CA THR A 46 -35.55 -19.36 3.06
C THR A 46 -36.19 -20.27 1.99
N SER A 47 -37.27 -19.84 1.34
CA SER A 47 -38.04 -20.70 0.41
C SER A 47 -38.08 -20.23 -1.04
N GLY A 48 -37.68 -18.98 -1.29
CA GLY A 48 -37.61 -18.39 -2.63
C GLY A 48 -36.16 -18.20 -3.14
N ALA A 49 -35.18 -18.62 -2.40
CA ALA A 49 -33.76 -18.37 -2.70
C ALA A 49 -33.32 -18.92 -4.08
N PHE A 50 -33.95 -20.02 -4.56
CA PHE A 50 -33.65 -20.58 -5.88
C PHE A 50 -34.18 -19.73 -7.05
N ALA A 51 -35.15 -18.86 -6.80
CA ALA A 51 -35.74 -17.96 -7.82
C ALA A 51 -35.20 -16.53 -7.73
N GLN A 52 -34.50 -16.19 -6.65
CA GLN A 52 -33.89 -14.89 -6.48
C GLN A 52 -32.52 -14.87 -7.15
N ARG A 53 -32.39 -14.08 -8.19
CA ARG A 53 -31.09 -13.75 -8.76
C ARG A 53 -30.51 -12.60 -7.91
N GLU A 54 -29.53 -12.91 -7.07
CA GLU A 54 -28.80 -11.88 -6.34
C GLU A 54 -28.06 -10.99 -7.35
N HIS A 55 -28.29 -9.69 -7.25
CA HIS A 55 -27.55 -8.70 -8.03
C HIS A 55 -26.29 -8.33 -7.26
N LEU A 56 -25.16 -8.87 -7.70
CA LEU A 56 -23.86 -8.47 -7.17
C LEU A 56 -23.43 -7.16 -7.87
N ASP A 57 -23.10 -6.15 -7.08
CA ASP A 57 -22.52 -4.93 -7.62
C ASP A 57 -21.13 -5.25 -8.20
N THR A 58 -20.87 -4.73 -9.41
CA THR A 58 -19.57 -4.87 -10.08
C THR A 58 -18.50 -3.99 -9.44
N GLN A 59 -18.89 -2.99 -8.63
CA GLN A 59 -17.96 -2.16 -7.88
C GLN A 59 -17.58 -2.82 -6.55
N ILE A 60 -16.30 -3.16 -6.42
CA ILE A 60 -15.73 -3.70 -5.18
C ILE A 60 -15.09 -2.55 -4.41
N GLY A 61 -15.64 -2.26 -3.21
CA GLY A 61 -15.01 -1.34 -2.27
C GLY A 61 -13.68 -1.91 -1.75
N ASP A 62 -12.60 -1.15 -1.87
CA ASP A 62 -11.26 -1.60 -1.49
C ASP A 62 -10.67 -0.71 -0.40
N ILE A 63 -10.74 -1.16 0.84
CA ILE A 63 -10.15 -0.51 2.02
C ILE A 63 -8.62 -0.69 2.10
N THR A 64 -8.07 -1.64 1.34
CA THR A 64 -6.64 -1.97 1.39
C THR A 64 -5.79 -1.07 0.51
N LYS A 65 -6.42 -0.19 -0.28
CA LYS A 65 -5.72 0.74 -1.16
C LYS A 65 -4.96 1.78 -0.34
N ARG A 66 -3.64 1.68 -0.31
CA ARG A 66 -2.72 2.67 0.26
C ARG A 66 -1.76 3.14 -0.81
N ASN A 67 -1.46 4.42 -0.81
CA ASN A 67 -0.48 4.99 -1.73
C ASN A 67 0.93 4.60 -1.27
N THR A 68 1.84 4.53 -2.23
CA THR A 68 3.27 4.21 -2.04
C THR A 68 4.11 5.42 -2.49
N PRO A 69 4.12 6.50 -1.70
CA PRO A 69 4.66 7.78 -2.15
C PRO A 69 6.17 7.79 -2.34
N PHE A 70 6.90 6.93 -1.65
CA PHE A 70 8.34 6.79 -1.83
C PHE A 70 8.67 6.09 -3.15
N LEU A 71 8.02 4.96 -3.44
CA LEU A 71 8.19 4.20 -4.68
C LEU A 71 7.82 5.01 -5.93
N ASP A 72 6.87 5.94 -5.81
CA ASP A 72 6.45 6.80 -6.91
C ASP A 72 7.51 7.85 -7.25
N ARG A 73 8.38 8.22 -6.28
CA ARG A 73 9.40 9.26 -6.44
C ARG A 73 10.80 8.70 -6.72
N VAL A 74 11.07 7.51 -6.24
CA VAL A 74 12.40 6.89 -6.38
C VAL A 74 12.69 6.51 -7.84
N PRO A 75 13.84 6.91 -8.40
CA PRO A 75 14.26 6.46 -9.73
C PRO A 75 14.57 4.96 -9.71
N LYS A 76 14.18 4.28 -10.78
CA LYS A 76 14.44 2.85 -10.98
C LYS A 76 15.59 2.66 -11.92
N VAL A 77 16.63 1.93 -11.50
CA VAL A 77 17.83 1.66 -12.26
C VAL A 77 17.89 0.17 -12.59
N ALA A 78 18.35 -0.15 -13.80
CA ALA A 78 18.55 -1.55 -14.20
C ALA A 78 19.77 -2.15 -13.49
N ALA A 79 19.59 -3.35 -12.93
CA ALA A 79 20.66 -4.10 -12.29
C ALA A 79 20.84 -5.46 -12.97
N ASN A 80 22.06 -5.83 -13.27
CA ASN A 80 22.39 -7.11 -13.88
C ASN A 80 23.10 -8.00 -12.86
N GLY A 81 22.60 -9.22 -12.66
CA GLY A 81 23.23 -10.19 -11.77
C GLY A 81 22.52 -10.32 -10.40
N LYS A 82 23.17 -11.01 -9.48
CA LYS A 82 22.65 -11.28 -8.12
C LYS A 82 22.99 -10.18 -7.13
N THR A 83 24.07 -9.47 -7.37
CA THR A 83 24.57 -8.39 -6.51
C THR A 83 24.65 -7.12 -7.34
N HIS A 84 24.14 -6.05 -6.79
CA HIS A 84 24.27 -4.70 -7.36
C HIS A 84 25.38 -3.97 -6.61
N GLU A 85 26.30 -3.36 -7.34
CA GLU A 85 27.46 -2.65 -6.80
C GLU A 85 27.50 -1.22 -7.32
N TRP A 86 27.93 -0.31 -6.45
CA TRP A 86 28.17 1.09 -6.80
C TRP A 86 29.37 1.65 -6.07
N ASP A 87 30.02 2.63 -6.66
CA ASP A 87 31.21 3.25 -6.13
C ASP A 87 30.88 4.65 -5.57
N MET A 88 31.46 4.99 -4.44
CA MET A 88 31.34 6.29 -3.81
C MET A 88 32.74 6.87 -3.59
N VAL A 89 32.93 8.14 -3.95
CA VAL A 89 34.12 8.92 -3.58
C VAL A 89 33.97 9.34 -2.12
N THR A 90 34.80 8.80 -1.24
CA THR A 90 34.73 9.04 0.21
C THR A 90 35.64 10.16 0.70
N ALA A 91 36.72 10.46 -0.01
CA ALA A 91 37.60 11.53 0.29
C ALA A 91 38.33 12.05 -0.96
N LEU A 92 38.59 13.32 -1.01
CA LEU A 92 39.56 13.91 -1.91
C LEU A 92 40.91 13.90 -1.25
N GLY A 93 42.00 13.99 -2.01
CA GLY A 93 43.36 14.06 -1.44
C GLY A 93 43.47 15.14 -0.38
N SER A 94 44.37 14.92 0.57
CA SER A 94 44.58 15.81 1.74
C SER A 94 45.67 16.86 1.59
N ASN A 95 46.38 16.85 0.44
CA ASN A 95 47.46 17.81 0.21
C ASN A 95 46.90 19.18 -0.18
N ASP A 96 47.57 20.21 0.31
CA ASP A 96 47.25 21.59 -0.08
C ASP A 96 47.50 21.81 -1.58
N THR A 97 46.55 22.46 -2.22
CA THR A 97 46.63 22.79 -3.65
C THR A 97 47.36 24.08 -3.95
N ALA A 98 47.69 24.87 -2.91
CA ALA A 98 48.45 26.09 -3.05
C ALA A 98 49.93 25.79 -3.32
N VAL A 99 50.45 26.30 -4.41
CA VAL A 99 51.82 26.09 -4.86
C VAL A 99 52.52 27.44 -4.97
N GLY A 100 53.72 27.55 -4.44
CA GLY A 100 54.54 28.77 -4.61
C GLY A 100 54.94 28.96 -6.07
N GLU A 101 55.43 30.18 -6.39
CA GLU A 101 55.71 30.64 -7.77
C GLU A 101 56.60 29.71 -8.60
N CYS A 102 57.44 28.88 -8.00
CA CYS A 102 58.25 27.86 -8.66
C CYS A 102 58.15 26.50 -7.94
N GLY A 103 57.03 26.24 -7.22
CA GLY A 103 56.85 25.01 -6.45
C GLY A 103 56.35 23.83 -7.35
N THR A 104 56.62 22.64 -6.86
CA THR A 104 56.08 21.42 -7.49
C THR A 104 54.70 21.11 -6.91
N PRO A 105 53.66 20.92 -7.74
CA PRO A 105 52.33 20.51 -7.26
C PRO A 105 52.38 19.15 -6.53
N LEU A 106 51.63 19.02 -5.45
CA LEU A 106 51.47 17.76 -4.74
C LEU A 106 50.33 16.96 -5.39
N GLU A 107 50.53 15.66 -5.44
CA GLU A 107 49.52 14.75 -5.97
C GLU A 107 48.38 14.58 -4.97
N ASN A 108 47.15 14.66 -5.43
CA ASN A 108 45.95 14.42 -4.66
C ASN A 108 45.09 13.33 -5.32
N ASP A 109 45.04 12.17 -4.70
CA ASP A 109 44.24 11.05 -5.16
C ASP A 109 42.91 10.98 -4.41
N ALA A 110 41.83 10.75 -5.14
CA ALA A 110 40.50 10.49 -4.57
C ALA A 110 40.42 9.07 -4.03
N THR A 111 39.87 8.92 -2.82
CA THR A 111 39.57 7.60 -2.26
C THR A 111 38.17 7.18 -2.70
N ILE A 112 38.09 6.01 -3.36
CA ILE A 112 36.84 5.43 -3.85
C ILE A 112 36.55 4.16 -3.03
N THR A 113 35.35 4.08 -2.50
CA THR A 113 34.86 2.91 -1.76
C THR A 113 33.72 2.27 -2.51
N ARG A 114 33.83 0.95 -2.73
CA ARG A 114 32.77 0.17 -3.36
C ARG A 114 31.78 -0.37 -2.36
N TYR A 115 30.51 -0.15 -2.60
CA TYR A 115 29.41 -0.71 -1.87
C TYR A 115 28.70 -1.78 -2.70
N SER A 116 28.12 -2.77 -2.03
CA SER A 116 27.40 -3.83 -2.70
C SER A 116 26.16 -4.23 -1.92
N ALA A 117 25.09 -4.57 -2.63
CA ALA A 117 23.86 -5.07 -2.04
C ALA A 117 23.28 -6.22 -2.86
N GLN A 118 22.78 -7.23 -2.18
CA GLN A 118 22.17 -8.38 -2.84
C GLN A 118 20.75 -8.07 -3.27
N ILE A 119 20.42 -8.36 -4.52
CA ILE A 119 19.07 -8.28 -5.05
C ILE A 119 18.19 -9.32 -4.37
N LYS A 120 17.02 -8.91 -3.90
CA LYS A 120 16.03 -9.76 -3.24
C LYS A 120 14.79 -9.90 -4.10
N THR A 121 14.19 -11.07 -4.03
CA THR A 121 13.00 -11.41 -4.80
C THR A 121 11.75 -11.25 -3.94
N TYR A 122 10.84 -10.42 -4.39
CA TYR A 122 9.50 -10.29 -3.83
C TYR A 122 8.52 -10.95 -4.78
N ALA A 123 7.74 -11.90 -4.28
CA ALA A 123 6.80 -12.64 -5.10
C ALA A 123 5.49 -12.89 -4.34
N THR A 124 4.40 -12.92 -5.08
CA THR A 124 3.11 -13.38 -4.60
C THR A 124 2.49 -14.32 -5.61
N SER A 125 1.90 -15.39 -5.11
CA SER A 125 1.22 -16.39 -5.93
C SER A 125 -0.27 -16.36 -5.62
N VAL A 126 -1.06 -16.41 -6.68
CA VAL A 126 -2.52 -16.48 -6.61
C VAL A 126 -2.95 -17.80 -7.22
N LYS A 127 -3.83 -18.51 -6.50
CA LYS A 127 -4.41 -19.76 -6.96
C LYS A 127 -5.93 -19.63 -6.97
N VAL A 128 -6.55 -19.90 -8.11
CA VAL A 128 -8.00 -19.83 -8.31
C VAL A 128 -8.50 -21.16 -8.86
N CYS A 129 -9.53 -21.72 -8.24
CA CYS A 129 -10.17 -22.94 -8.73
C CYS A 129 -11.01 -22.65 -9.98
N ASP A 130 -11.00 -23.56 -10.95
CA ASP A 130 -11.72 -23.42 -12.22
C ASP A 130 -13.22 -23.18 -12.02
N LEU A 131 -13.86 -23.89 -11.08
CA LEU A 131 -15.27 -23.69 -10.75
C LEU A 131 -15.55 -22.29 -10.20
N ALA A 132 -14.66 -21.76 -9.36
CA ALA A 132 -14.81 -20.41 -8.82
C ALA A 132 -14.66 -19.34 -9.91
N GLN A 133 -13.69 -19.51 -10.81
CA GLN A 133 -13.50 -18.63 -11.96
C GLN A 133 -14.71 -18.66 -12.88
N TRP A 134 -15.25 -19.84 -13.17
CA TRP A 134 -16.43 -20.01 -14.00
C TRP A 134 -17.67 -19.36 -13.35
N ALA A 135 -17.90 -19.57 -12.06
CA ALA A 135 -19.03 -18.99 -11.34
C ALA A 135 -18.96 -17.45 -11.23
N ALA A 136 -17.73 -16.88 -11.20
CA ALA A 136 -17.52 -15.44 -11.14
C ALA A 136 -17.49 -14.78 -12.54
N SER A 137 -17.38 -15.54 -13.61
CA SER A 137 -17.12 -15.03 -14.97
C SER A 137 -18.16 -14.03 -15.50
N ASP A 138 -19.41 -14.11 -15.01
CA ASP A 138 -20.48 -13.19 -15.39
C ASP A 138 -20.30 -11.77 -14.78
N TYR A 139 -19.51 -11.63 -13.73
CA TYR A 139 -19.33 -10.38 -12.98
C TYR A 139 -17.93 -9.79 -13.15
N PHE A 140 -16.90 -10.60 -12.97
CA PHE A 140 -15.50 -10.17 -13.07
C PHE A 140 -14.55 -11.36 -13.24
N ASP A 141 -13.36 -11.08 -13.75
CA ASP A 141 -12.27 -12.04 -13.81
C ASP A 141 -11.58 -12.14 -12.44
N LEU A 142 -11.87 -13.24 -11.74
CA LEU A 142 -11.38 -13.48 -10.37
C LEU A 142 -9.85 -13.59 -10.31
N MET A 143 -9.23 -14.20 -11.32
CA MET A 143 -7.77 -14.33 -11.41
C MET A 143 -7.11 -12.95 -11.52
N ASN A 144 -7.56 -12.11 -12.45
CA ASN A 144 -7.01 -10.77 -12.64
C ASN A 144 -7.25 -9.88 -11.42
N LEU A 145 -8.41 -9.97 -10.77
CA LEU A 145 -8.69 -9.25 -9.53
C LEU A 145 -7.67 -9.59 -8.43
N HIS A 146 -7.47 -10.88 -8.18
CA HIS A 146 -6.53 -11.32 -7.15
C HIS A 146 -5.07 -11.00 -7.51
N LEU A 147 -4.69 -11.06 -8.78
CA LEU A 147 -3.37 -10.65 -9.25
C LEU A 147 -3.12 -9.16 -9.03
N GLU A 148 -4.11 -8.30 -9.33
CA GLU A 148 -3.99 -6.87 -9.05
C GLU A 148 -3.79 -6.61 -7.55
N LYS A 149 -4.56 -7.30 -6.70
CA LYS A 149 -4.38 -7.21 -5.25
C LYS A 149 -3.01 -7.73 -4.81
N GLY A 150 -2.54 -8.82 -5.42
CA GLY A 150 -1.19 -9.37 -5.18
C GLY A 150 -0.08 -8.41 -5.56
N MET A 151 -0.15 -7.78 -6.73
CA MET A 151 0.81 -6.74 -7.15
C MET A 151 0.82 -5.56 -6.17
N ARG A 152 -0.36 -5.08 -5.77
CA ARG A 152 -0.49 -4.00 -4.78
C ARG A 152 0.13 -4.39 -3.44
N LYS A 153 -0.05 -5.64 -3.02
CA LYS A 153 0.57 -6.16 -1.79
C LYS A 153 2.11 -6.10 -1.86
N ILE A 154 2.71 -6.49 -2.99
CA ILE A 154 4.15 -6.38 -3.20
C ILE A 154 4.60 -4.92 -3.09
N LEU A 155 3.91 -3.97 -3.76
CA LEU A 155 4.26 -2.55 -3.70
C LEU A 155 4.22 -2.01 -2.26
N GLN A 156 3.17 -2.35 -1.50
CA GLN A 156 3.05 -1.93 -0.10
C GLN A 156 4.10 -2.55 0.82
N ASP A 157 4.43 -3.82 0.61
CA ASP A 157 5.47 -4.47 1.38
C ASP A 157 6.86 -3.90 1.06
N VAL A 158 7.14 -3.62 -0.21
CA VAL A 158 8.39 -2.98 -0.62
C VAL A 158 8.49 -1.56 -0.06
N GLU A 159 7.43 -0.75 -0.11
CA GLU A 159 7.40 0.59 0.50
C GLU A 159 7.80 0.53 1.99
N LYS A 160 7.20 -0.37 2.74
CA LYS A 160 7.55 -0.60 4.14
C LYS A 160 9.01 -1.03 4.32
N LYS A 161 9.51 -1.91 3.44
CA LYS A 161 10.88 -2.44 3.51
C LYS A 161 11.93 -1.42 3.09
N ILE A 162 11.60 -0.42 2.28
CA ILE A 162 12.49 0.70 1.98
C ILE A 162 12.92 1.39 3.27
N TYR A 163 12.03 1.58 4.23
CA TYR A 163 12.38 2.18 5.51
C TYR A 163 13.05 1.20 6.47
N TYR A 164 12.41 0.03 6.71
CA TYR A 164 12.75 -0.85 7.81
C TYR A 164 13.19 -2.26 7.39
N GLY A 165 13.49 -2.48 6.11
CA GLY A 165 13.93 -3.78 5.61
C GLY A 165 15.20 -4.24 6.33
N ASN A 166 15.20 -5.50 6.80
CA ASN A 166 16.33 -6.14 7.49
C ASN A 166 17.03 -5.25 8.53
N HIS A 167 16.28 -4.46 9.28
CA HIS A 167 16.80 -3.43 10.19
C HIS A 167 17.68 -3.98 11.32
N ASP A 168 17.43 -5.21 11.78
CA ASP A 168 18.15 -5.90 12.85
C ASP A 168 19.00 -7.08 12.35
N GLY A 169 19.00 -7.36 11.04
CA GLY A 169 19.68 -8.52 10.46
C GLY A 169 18.94 -9.84 10.60
N SER A 170 17.75 -9.86 11.22
CA SER A 170 16.98 -11.09 11.45
C SER A 170 16.16 -11.55 10.24
N THR A 171 15.98 -10.68 9.25
CA THR A 171 15.20 -10.97 8.03
C THR A 171 16.08 -11.01 6.78
N PRO A 172 16.87 -12.07 6.55
CA PRO A 172 17.84 -12.14 5.45
C PRO A 172 17.21 -12.15 4.05
N ASN A 173 15.92 -12.42 3.95
CA ASN A 173 15.18 -12.40 2.69
C ASN A 173 14.78 -11.00 2.24
N ASP A 174 14.82 -10.01 3.15
CA ASP A 174 14.56 -8.62 2.83
C ASP A 174 15.86 -7.91 2.43
N PHE A 175 15.76 -6.90 1.56
CA PHE A 175 16.88 -5.99 1.34
C PHE A 175 17.05 -5.06 2.54
N THR A 176 18.23 -4.47 2.68
CA THR A 176 18.54 -3.53 3.76
C THR A 176 17.82 -2.20 3.51
N GLY A 177 17.00 -1.76 4.46
CA GLY A 177 16.26 -0.50 4.39
C GLY A 177 17.08 0.71 4.83
N LEU A 178 16.50 1.91 4.62
CA LEU A 178 17.14 3.20 4.95
C LEU A 178 17.58 3.27 6.41
N TYR A 179 16.75 2.81 7.35
CA TYR A 179 17.04 2.84 8.77
C TYR A 179 18.41 2.20 9.09
N LYS A 180 18.68 1.04 8.53
CA LYS A 180 19.92 0.31 8.73
C LYS A 180 21.07 0.87 7.90
N LEU A 181 20.83 1.24 6.64
CA LEU A 181 21.86 1.83 5.79
C LEU A 181 22.42 3.13 6.38
N ILE A 182 21.56 3.96 6.96
CA ILE A 182 21.99 5.19 7.66
C ILE A 182 22.82 4.84 8.90
N ALA A 183 22.35 3.88 9.71
CA ALA A 183 23.07 3.49 10.93
C ALA A 183 24.45 2.86 10.63
N ASP A 184 24.56 2.06 9.57
CA ASP A 184 25.78 1.32 9.23
C ASP A 184 26.80 2.20 8.48
N TYR A 185 26.36 3.13 7.62
CA TYR A 185 27.24 3.81 6.67
C TYR A 185 27.29 5.35 6.79
N ALA A 186 26.24 5.98 7.34
CA ALA A 186 26.19 7.45 7.41
C ALA A 186 26.92 8.04 8.63
N GLY A 187 27.08 7.25 9.68
CA GLY A 187 27.64 7.67 10.97
C GLY A 187 26.56 7.95 12.03
N ALA A 188 26.99 8.01 13.28
CA ALA A 188 26.09 8.17 14.42
C ALA A 188 25.31 9.50 14.41
N GLU A 189 25.87 10.54 13.81
CA GLU A 189 25.26 11.87 13.71
C GLU A 189 24.03 11.91 12.82
N ASN A 190 23.96 11.02 11.82
CA ASN A 190 22.82 10.89 10.91
C ASN A 190 21.62 10.17 11.54
N THR A 191 21.76 9.70 12.79
CA THR A 191 20.68 9.05 13.53
C THR A 191 20.38 9.84 14.80
N ILE A 192 19.39 10.73 14.73
CA ILE A 192 18.99 11.57 15.86
C ILE A 192 17.93 10.82 16.66
N ASN A 193 18.18 10.59 17.95
CA ASN A 193 17.24 9.90 18.83
C ASN A 193 16.42 10.91 19.63
N ALA A 194 15.10 10.95 19.39
CA ALA A 194 14.19 11.82 20.14
C ALA A 194 13.82 11.25 21.52
N SER A 195 14.17 9.99 21.83
CA SER A 195 13.97 9.35 23.14
C SER A 195 12.51 9.38 23.63
N GLY A 196 11.55 9.27 22.73
CA GLY A 196 10.12 9.32 23.05
C GLY A 196 9.54 10.73 23.20
N ASN A 197 10.31 11.77 22.90
CA ASN A 197 9.78 13.13 22.90
C ASN A 197 9.01 13.43 21.61
N ALA A 198 8.06 14.35 21.71
CA ALA A 198 7.34 14.85 20.54
C ALA A 198 8.29 15.58 19.58
N ILE A 199 7.88 15.64 18.30
CA ILE A 199 8.62 16.37 17.29
C ILE A 199 8.83 17.83 17.71
N SER A 200 10.05 18.34 17.54
CA SER A 200 10.39 19.73 17.80
C SER A 200 11.14 20.33 16.63
N GLN A 201 11.11 21.66 16.52
CA GLN A 201 11.88 22.37 15.51
C GLN A 201 13.37 22.02 15.60
N THR A 202 13.91 21.88 16.81
CA THR A 202 15.32 21.57 17.04
C THR A 202 15.75 20.24 16.41
N TYR A 203 14.92 19.19 16.49
CA TYR A 203 15.24 17.90 15.87
C TYR A 203 15.31 18.00 14.34
N VAL A 204 14.37 18.75 13.74
CA VAL A 204 14.33 18.94 12.30
C VAL A 204 15.50 19.81 11.82
N ASP A 205 15.75 20.92 12.50
CA ASP A 205 16.86 21.82 12.15
C ASP A 205 18.22 21.12 12.30
N ASN A 206 18.43 20.34 13.39
CA ASN A 206 19.65 19.55 13.57
C ASN A 206 19.82 18.50 12.48
N ALA A 207 18.74 17.83 12.08
CA ALA A 207 18.79 16.84 11.00
C ALA A 207 19.17 17.46 9.65
N ILE A 208 18.62 18.62 9.34
CA ILE A 208 18.97 19.38 8.14
C ILE A 208 20.42 19.86 8.21
N GLN A 209 20.85 20.36 9.38
CA GLN A 209 22.22 20.81 9.59
C GLN A 209 23.24 19.71 9.32
N VAL A 210 23.03 18.50 9.83
CA VAL A 210 23.93 17.35 9.60
C VAL A 210 24.11 17.06 8.11
N ILE A 211 23.03 17.15 7.32
CA ILE A 211 23.10 16.94 5.87
C ILE A 211 23.92 18.05 5.20
N VAL A 212 23.65 19.32 5.57
CA VAL A 212 24.31 20.48 4.97
C VAL A 212 25.80 20.53 5.34
N ASP A 213 26.15 20.23 6.59
CA ASP A 213 27.56 20.19 7.06
C ASP A 213 28.38 19.14 6.29
N LYS A 214 27.73 18.08 5.79
CA LYS A 214 28.33 17.06 4.92
C LYS A 214 28.24 17.38 3.42
N GLY A 215 27.78 18.59 3.06
CA GLY A 215 27.70 19.06 1.68
C GLY A 215 26.47 18.59 0.91
N GLY A 216 25.48 17.97 1.59
CA GLY A 216 24.22 17.54 1.00
C GLY A 216 23.18 18.64 0.94
N SER A 217 22.15 18.41 0.12
CA SER A 217 20.99 19.29 0.01
C SER A 217 19.72 18.44 0.19
N PRO A 218 19.05 18.53 1.35
CA PRO A 218 17.86 17.72 1.60
C PRO A 218 16.71 18.16 0.69
N THR A 219 16.08 17.21 0.01
CA THR A 219 15.00 17.47 -0.94
C THR A 219 13.64 17.05 -0.44
N HIS A 220 13.57 15.92 0.28
CA HIS A 220 12.31 15.32 0.74
C HIS A 220 12.37 14.96 2.22
N MET A 221 11.24 15.10 2.89
CA MET A 221 11.04 14.67 4.27
C MET A 221 9.82 13.75 4.32
N PHE A 222 10.05 12.48 4.62
CA PHE A 222 9.00 11.46 4.76
C PHE A 222 8.59 11.32 6.22
N MET A 223 7.29 11.43 6.48
CA MET A 223 6.75 11.30 7.82
C MET A 223 5.37 10.66 7.86
N GLY A 224 5.02 10.09 9.01
CA GLY A 224 3.70 9.53 9.27
C GLY A 224 2.63 10.61 9.51
N ALA A 225 1.36 10.20 9.50
CA ALA A 225 0.25 11.14 9.69
C ALA A 225 0.26 11.83 11.06
N LYS A 226 0.70 11.12 12.11
CA LYS A 226 0.85 11.67 13.46
C LYS A 226 1.90 12.79 13.46
N ASP A 227 3.09 12.47 12.94
CA ASP A 227 4.22 13.39 12.95
C ASP A 227 3.96 14.61 12.06
N LEU A 228 3.27 14.42 10.93
CA LEU A 228 2.85 15.52 10.05
C LEU A 228 1.89 16.48 10.77
N ARG A 229 0.92 15.93 11.51
CA ARG A 229 -0.02 16.75 12.30
C ARG A 229 0.73 17.57 13.36
N ASP A 230 1.63 16.92 14.08
CA ASP A 230 2.37 17.54 15.17
C ASP A 230 3.40 18.55 14.61
N PHE A 231 4.04 18.25 13.49
CA PHE A 231 4.89 19.17 12.74
C PHE A 231 4.11 20.41 12.26
N ALA A 232 2.95 20.20 11.65
CA ALA A 232 2.10 21.29 11.18
C ALA A 232 1.64 22.20 12.33
N ALA A 233 1.39 21.64 13.52
CA ALA A 233 1.05 22.42 14.71
C ALA A 233 2.21 23.34 15.18
N LEU A 234 3.47 22.92 15.06
CA LEU A 234 4.64 23.74 15.39
C LEU A 234 4.75 24.99 14.49
N TRP A 235 4.29 24.90 13.26
CA TRP A 235 4.42 25.95 12.26
C TRP A 235 3.10 26.68 11.95
N ALA A 236 2.02 26.35 12.65
CA ALA A 236 0.68 26.92 12.41
C ALA A 236 0.64 28.46 12.37
N ASN A 237 1.47 29.12 13.18
CA ASN A 237 1.56 30.58 13.23
C ASN A 237 2.50 31.20 12.18
N LYS A 238 3.20 30.39 11.39
CA LYS A 238 4.18 30.82 10.39
C LYS A 238 3.83 30.40 8.97
N VAL A 239 2.65 29.81 8.78
CA VAL A 239 2.17 29.38 7.44
C VAL A 239 1.80 30.61 6.63
N VAL A 240 2.49 30.84 5.54
CA VAL A 240 2.17 31.89 4.57
C VAL A 240 1.30 31.29 3.46
N TYR A 241 0.05 31.69 3.38
CA TYR A 241 -0.83 31.32 2.28
C TYR A 241 -0.50 32.18 1.08
N ASN A 242 0.13 31.60 0.06
CA ASN A 242 0.61 32.34 -1.11
C ASN A 242 -0.28 32.22 -2.34
N ASP A 243 -1.52 31.75 -2.21
CA ASP A 243 -2.43 31.61 -3.34
C ASP A 243 -3.69 32.49 -3.16
N PRO A 244 -3.71 33.68 -3.74
CA PRO A 244 -4.89 34.57 -3.70
C PRO A 244 -6.05 34.08 -4.57
N SER A 245 -5.86 33.06 -5.43
CA SER A 245 -6.89 32.51 -6.30
C SER A 245 -7.63 31.29 -5.73
N ALA A 246 -7.08 30.65 -4.70
CA ALA A 246 -7.78 29.63 -3.96
C ALA A 246 -8.71 30.29 -2.93
N GLY A 247 -10.01 30.10 -3.06
CA GLY A 247 -10.98 30.56 -2.09
C GLY A 247 -10.60 30.18 -0.65
N MET A 248 -11.19 30.86 0.36
CA MET A 248 -10.88 30.60 1.78
C MET A 248 -10.97 29.11 2.12
N THR A 249 -9.83 28.44 2.19
CA THR A 249 -9.73 27.06 2.65
C THR A 249 -9.33 27.10 4.11
N PHE A 250 -10.22 26.66 4.99
CA PHE A 250 -9.90 26.50 6.41
C PHE A 250 -9.07 25.25 6.59
N GLY A 251 -7.91 25.36 7.22
CA GLY A 251 -6.98 24.30 7.50
C GLY A 251 -5.58 24.59 7.00
N TYR A 252 -4.61 23.80 7.44
CA TYR A 252 -3.23 23.90 6.98
C TYR A 252 -2.81 22.59 6.31
N ASN A 253 -2.35 22.71 5.08
CA ASN A 253 -1.67 21.64 4.38
C ASN A 253 -0.24 22.09 4.14
N VAL A 254 0.73 21.42 4.77
CA VAL A 254 2.15 21.72 4.60
C VAL A 254 2.70 20.78 3.54
N ALA A 255 2.71 21.23 2.28
CA ALA A 255 3.31 20.49 1.18
C ALA A 255 4.82 20.74 1.04
N ARG A 256 5.30 21.92 1.46
CA ARG A 256 6.71 22.32 1.41
C ARG A 256 7.10 23.04 2.68
N PHE A 257 8.28 22.72 3.17
CA PHE A 257 8.91 23.40 4.30
C PHE A 257 10.10 24.21 3.79
N MET A 258 10.10 25.51 4.09
CA MET A 258 11.24 26.37 3.79
C MET A 258 12.23 26.33 4.95
N SER A 259 13.28 25.52 4.79
CA SER A 259 14.38 25.44 5.73
C SER A 259 15.47 26.46 5.40
N PHE A 260 16.47 26.59 6.30
CA PHE A 260 17.66 27.41 6.03
C PHE A 260 18.50 26.85 4.86
N ALA A 261 18.37 25.56 4.53
CA ALA A 261 19.05 24.90 3.43
C ALA A 261 18.28 24.97 2.09
N GLY A 262 17.05 25.48 2.09
CA GLY A 262 16.19 25.55 0.94
C GLY A 262 14.82 24.89 1.14
N PRO A 263 14.02 24.78 0.08
CA PRO A 263 12.70 24.15 0.15
C PRO A 263 12.81 22.63 0.23
N ILE A 264 12.14 22.04 1.20
CA ILE A 264 12.04 20.58 1.39
C ILE A 264 10.58 20.18 1.15
N GLU A 265 10.34 19.19 0.30
CA GLU A 265 9.01 18.61 0.08
C GLU A 265 8.65 17.69 1.24
N ILE A 266 7.49 17.92 1.85
CA ILE A 266 6.98 17.05 2.91
C ILE A 266 6.05 16.01 2.28
N VAL A 267 6.35 14.75 2.53
CA VAL A 267 5.62 13.62 1.98
C VAL A 267 4.99 12.81 3.11
N LEU A 268 3.67 12.74 3.09
CA LEU A 268 2.93 11.85 3.98
C LEU A 268 3.04 10.41 3.50
N ASP A 269 3.61 9.55 4.33
CA ASP A 269 3.68 8.12 4.05
C ASP A 269 2.83 7.32 5.05
N PRO A 270 1.83 6.56 4.58
CA PRO A 270 0.98 5.76 5.45
C PRO A 270 1.69 4.55 6.08
N PHE A 271 2.93 4.25 5.68
CA PHE A 271 3.72 3.13 6.21
C PHE A 271 4.67 3.56 7.33
N LEU A 272 4.92 4.85 7.50
CA LEU A 272 5.67 5.41 8.64
C LEU A 272 4.75 5.54 9.87
N THR A 273 4.45 4.40 10.46
CA THR A 273 3.59 4.31 11.65
C THR A 273 4.33 3.63 12.79
N ALA A 274 3.91 3.90 14.01
CA ALA A 274 4.49 3.29 15.21
C ALA A 274 4.51 1.76 15.16
N SER A 275 3.51 1.12 14.52
CA SER A 275 3.45 -0.34 14.40
C SER A 275 4.47 -0.92 13.41
N ASN A 276 5.00 -0.11 12.52
CA ASN A 276 6.01 -0.53 11.53
C ASN A 276 7.43 -0.17 11.95
N SER A 277 7.57 0.83 12.84
CA SER A 277 8.86 1.25 13.38
C SER A 277 9.46 0.19 14.31
N PRO A 278 10.77 -0.05 14.27
CA PRO A 278 11.49 -0.85 15.26
C PRO A 278 11.44 -0.23 16.67
N ASN A 279 11.08 1.04 16.78
CA ASN A 279 11.00 1.80 18.03
C ASN A 279 9.58 1.87 18.62
N THR A 280 8.73 0.89 18.34
CA THR A 280 7.33 0.85 18.86
C THR A 280 7.26 1.17 20.36
N PRO A 281 6.37 2.09 20.84
CA PRO A 281 5.23 2.71 20.12
C PRO A 281 5.56 4.03 19.39
N ASN A 282 6.80 4.36 19.20
CA ASN A 282 7.27 5.62 18.64
C ASN A 282 7.42 5.54 17.11
N THR A 283 7.46 6.70 16.47
CA THR A 283 7.58 6.87 15.03
C THR A 283 8.95 7.37 14.62
N ASP A 284 9.25 7.34 13.33
CA ASP A 284 10.50 7.81 12.76
C ASP A 284 10.23 8.72 11.55
N ILE A 285 11.11 9.70 11.34
CA ILE A 285 11.07 10.61 10.20
C ILE A 285 12.38 10.44 9.41
N PHE A 286 12.27 10.42 8.08
CA PHE A 286 13.42 10.33 7.19
C PHE A 286 13.54 11.61 6.37
N ILE A 287 14.70 12.26 6.46
CA ILE A 287 15.06 13.41 5.64
C ILE A 287 16.12 12.95 4.66
N VAL A 288 15.82 13.08 3.37
CA VAL A 288 16.62 12.45 2.31
C VAL A 288 16.92 13.41 1.17
N THR A 289 18.06 13.19 0.52
CA THR A 289 18.39 13.72 -0.79
C THR A 289 17.98 12.69 -1.84
N MET A 290 16.87 12.91 -2.53
CA MET A 290 16.25 11.89 -3.39
C MET A 290 17.10 11.49 -4.58
N ASP A 291 17.93 12.39 -5.08
CA ASP A 291 18.82 12.16 -6.23
C ASP A 291 19.90 11.09 -5.95
N GLU A 292 20.18 10.83 -4.68
CA GLU A 292 21.17 9.85 -4.24
C GLU A 292 20.57 8.50 -3.85
N ILE A 293 19.28 8.34 -4.06
CA ILE A 293 18.56 7.10 -3.76
C ILE A 293 18.01 6.53 -5.06
N ALA A 294 18.24 5.24 -5.28
CA ALA A 294 17.69 4.53 -6.42
C ALA A 294 17.17 3.15 -6.00
N LEU A 295 16.21 2.64 -6.74
CA LEU A 295 15.76 1.26 -6.62
C LEU A 295 16.32 0.47 -7.80
N ALA A 296 17.34 -0.34 -7.55
CA ALA A 296 17.92 -1.20 -8.56
C ALA A 296 17.04 -2.43 -8.77
N GLN A 297 16.60 -2.67 -10.00
CA GLN A 297 15.74 -3.79 -10.37
C GLN A 297 16.34 -4.55 -11.57
N THR A 298 16.17 -5.87 -11.58
CA THR A 298 16.60 -6.71 -12.73
C THR A 298 15.67 -6.47 -13.91
N GLU A 299 14.38 -6.52 -13.63
CA GLU A 299 13.30 -6.29 -14.60
C GLU A 299 12.15 -5.59 -13.87
N PRO A 300 11.31 -4.84 -14.59
CA PRO A 300 10.04 -4.39 -14.04
C PRO A 300 9.24 -5.57 -13.50
N MET A 301 8.34 -5.31 -12.55
CA MET A 301 7.46 -6.35 -12.01
C MET A 301 6.77 -7.12 -13.15
N TYR A 302 6.93 -8.45 -13.17
CA TYR A 302 6.42 -9.30 -14.23
C TYR A 302 5.59 -10.47 -13.68
N ARG A 303 4.75 -11.01 -14.54
CA ARG A 303 3.92 -12.18 -14.25
C ARG A 303 4.55 -13.42 -14.87
N LEU A 304 4.67 -14.49 -14.10
CA LEU A 304 5.02 -15.79 -14.64
C LEU A 304 3.84 -16.38 -15.44
N PRO A 305 4.08 -17.27 -16.39
CA PRO A 305 3.02 -17.98 -17.08
C PRO A 305 2.07 -18.68 -16.11
N VAL A 306 0.79 -18.78 -16.49
CA VAL A 306 -0.19 -19.55 -15.73
C VAL A 306 0.26 -21.00 -15.66
N TYR A 307 0.25 -21.54 -14.46
CA TYR A 307 0.60 -22.91 -14.19
C TYR A 307 -0.61 -23.65 -13.63
N ARG A 308 -0.89 -24.83 -14.20
CA ARG A 308 -1.89 -25.77 -13.69
C ARG A 308 -1.17 -26.95 -13.07
N ALA A 309 -1.38 -27.19 -11.79
CA ALA A 309 -0.96 -28.41 -11.12
C ALA A 309 -1.96 -29.55 -11.42
N LEU A 310 -1.80 -30.69 -10.72
CA LEU A 310 -2.73 -31.81 -10.82
C LEU A 310 -4.13 -31.53 -10.26
N ASP A 311 -4.32 -30.37 -9.63
CA ASP A 311 -5.57 -29.88 -9.09
C ASP A 311 -6.32 -29.03 -10.14
N LEU A 312 -7.65 -28.96 -10.01
CA LEU A 312 -8.54 -28.17 -10.87
C LEU A 312 -8.45 -26.67 -10.51
N ALA A 313 -7.22 -26.12 -10.60
CA ALA A 313 -6.95 -24.74 -10.28
C ALA A 313 -5.83 -24.17 -11.14
N GLU A 314 -5.93 -22.91 -11.46
CA GLU A 314 -4.89 -22.12 -12.09
C GLU A 314 -4.08 -21.36 -11.03
N THR A 315 -2.78 -21.37 -11.19
CA THR A 315 -1.87 -20.62 -10.33
C THR A 315 -1.06 -19.65 -11.18
N GLN A 316 -1.01 -18.40 -10.78
CA GLN A 316 -0.15 -17.40 -11.39
C GLN A 316 0.64 -16.65 -10.32
N THR A 317 1.91 -16.42 -10.61
CA THR A 317 2.84 -15.75 -9.68
C THR A 317 3.31 -14.44 -10.29
N VAL A 318 3.32 -13.40 -9.47
CA VAL A 318 3.95 -12.11 -9.79
C VAL A 318 5.28 -12.04 -9.06
N VAL A 319 6.31 -11.58 -9.76
CA VAL A 319 7.67 -11.52 -9.23
C VAL A 319 8.26 -10.12 -9.47
N TRP A 320 9.04 -9.66 -8.51
CA TRP A 320 9.83 -8.44 -8.60
C TRP A 320 11.16 -8.60 -7.88
N ASN A 321 12.26 -8.43 -8.62
CA ASN A 321 13.62 -8.54 -8.11
C ASN A 321 14.22 -7.15 -7.94
N ILE A 322 14.48 -6.76 -6.71
CA ILE A 322 14.85 -5.38 -6.36
C ILE A 322 15.86 -5.32 -5.21
N VAL A 323 16.54 -4.18 -5.15
CA VAL A 323 17.36 -3.78 -4.00
C VAL A 323 17.39 -2.25 -3.91
N LEU A 324 17.49 -1.72 -2.71
CA LEU A 324 17.67 -0.30 -2.47
C LEU A 324 19.14 0.07 -2.60
N GLU A 325 19.42 1.08 -3.43
CA GLU A 325 20.72 1.72 -3.59
C GLU A 325 20.69 3.08 -2.87
N LEU A 326 21.61 3.29 -1.96
CA LEU A 326 21.84 4.57 -1.30
C LEU A 326 23.28 4.98 -1.60
N ARG A 327 23.46 5.90 -2.56
CA ARG A 327 24.78 6.29 -3.08
C ARG A 327 25.59 7.04 -2.07
N VAL A 328 24.98 8.03 -1.40
CA VAL A 328 25.65 8.85 -0.39
C VAL A 328 24.83 8.78 0.92
N PRO A 329 25.11 7.80 1.79
CA PRO A 329 24.39 7.65 3.05
C PRO A 329 24.48 8.89 3.97
N GLN A 330 25.56 9.64 3.90
CA GLN A 330 25.80 10.84 4.71
C GLN A 330 24.79 11.96 4.46
N TRP A 331 24.12 11.98 3.29
CA TRP A 331 23.13 12.99 2.93
C TRP A 331 21.68 12.55 3.26
N THR A 332 21.58 11.56 4.10
CA THR A 332 20.31 11.08 4.61
C THR A 332 20.33 11.00 6.12
N VAL A 333 19.29 11.47 6.77
CA VAL A 333 19.16 11.49 8.24
C VAL A 333 17.85 10.83 8.65
N CYS A 334 17.92 10.04 9.71
CA CYS A 334 16.78 9.46 10.40
C CYS A 334 16.61 10.11 11.77
N VAL A 335 15.45 10.74 12.01
CA VAL A 335 15.03 11.13 13.36
C VAL A 335 14.17 10.01 13.90
N LYS A 336 14.68 9.25 14.84
CA LYS A 336 14.04 8.06 15.37
C LYS A 336 13.42 8.28 16.75
N ASN A 337 12.46 7.41 17.08
CA ASN A 337 11.91 7.31 18.41
C ASN A 337 11.12 8.57 18.84
N LEU A 338 10.29 9.12 17.95
CA LEU A 338 9.38 10.23 18.19
C LEU A 338 8.10 9.74 18.89
N GLY A 339 7.77 10.35 20.05
CA GLY A 339 6.66 9.97 20.93
C GLY A 339 5.32 10.65 20.66
#